data_a56709761256aa6f7b0e013a93f415df
#
_entry.id   a56709761256aa6f7b0e013a93f415df
#
_cell.length_a   1.000
_cell.length_b   1.000
_cell.length_c   1.000
_cell.angle_alpha   90.00
_cell.angle_beta   90.00
_cell.angle_gamma   90.00
#
_symmetry.space_group_name_H-M   'P 1'
#
loop_
_entity.id
_entity.type
_entity.pdbx_description
1 polymer ?
#
loop_
_entity_poly.entity_id
_entity_poly.type
_entity_poly.pdbx_seq_one_letter_code
_entity_poly.pdbx_strand_id
1 'polypeptide(L)'
;VGIIIEEKEILKILSKRYKDVKITQINCEEDLEQLVKRKPDLVFSGVKYFLFNSRKVWLNDYLEVFGIPYIASSKTALDNESDKNLAKKIMQKANIKTADFFITNPGEHLNESSIPINFPLFIKPVTGGDSRGIDKNSIVLNFDSFTAKVLDIKTKQNSPSLAEVYLAGKEYSVGIFESSIDGSLRAMPIEIIVKKNIDGHCILDFDVKKND
;
A
#
# COMPACT_ATOMS: atom_id res chain seq x y z
N VAL A 1 3.12 -1.73 6.76
CA VAL A 1 4.47 -1.24 7.00
C VAL A 1 5.11 -1.11 5.63
N GLY A 2 5.21 0.11 5.13
CA GLY A 2 5.99 0.41 3.93
C GLY A 2 7.48 0.14 4.16
N ILE A 3 8.30 0.46 3.18
CA ILE A 3 9.76 0.36 3.29
C ILE A 3 10.17 0.89 4.67
N ILE A 4 10.78 0.05 5.49
CA ILE A 4 11.36 0.49 6.77
C ILE A 4 12.63 1.25 6.39
N ILE A 5 12.47 2.54 6.09
CA ILE A 5 13.63 3.42 6.06
C ILE A 5 14.07 3.54 7.51
N GLU A 6 15.29 3.15 7.81
CA GLU A 6 15.82 3.29 9.16
C GLU A 6 15.73 4.76 9.61
N GLU A 7 15.25 4.99 10.81
CA GLU A 7 15.08 6.35 11.39
C GLU A 7 16.35 7.18 11.22
N LYS A 8 17.52 6.56 11.36
CA LYS A 8 18.83 7.20 11.18
C LYS A 8 19.05 7.72 9.77
N GLU A 9 18.59 7.00 8.75
CA GLU A 9 18.74 7.44 7.35
C GLU A 9 17.79 8.61 7.05
N ILE A 10 16.56 8.58 7.56
CA ILE A 10 15.64 9.73 7.46
C ILE A 10 16.25 10.96 8.11
N LEU A 11 16.74 10.83 9.36
CA LEU A 11 17.43 11.91 10.06
C LEU A 11 18.58 12.47 9.22
N LYS A 12 19.45 11.62 8.72
CA LYS A 12 20.61 12.00 7.90
C LYS A 12 20.19 12.76 6.64
N ILE A 13 19.13 12.33 5.96
CA ILE A 13 18.62 12.98 4.76
C ILE A 13 18.02 14.34 5.11
N LEU A 14 17.13 14.39 6.09
CA LEU A 14 16.43 15.62 6.47
C LEU A 14 17.36 16.66 7.09
N SER A 15 18.34 16.25 7.90
CA SER A 15 19.33 17.16 8.52
C SER A 15 20.26 17.84 7.52
N LYS A 16 20.34 17.37 6.28
CA LYS A 16 21.03 18.10 5.18
C LYS A 16 20.29 19.37 4.76
N ARG A 17 18.98 19.43 5.00
CA ARG A 17 18.11 20.50 4.48
C ARG A 17 17.50 21.34 5.62
N TYR A 18 17.27 20.76 6.78
CA TYR A 18 16.59 21.37 7.92
C TYR A 18 17.53 21.43 9.13
N LYS A 19 17.46 22.53 9.90
CA LYS A 19 18.38 22.77 11.03
C LYS A 19 18.03 21.97 12.27
N ASP A 20 16.75 21.80 12.55
CA ASP A 20 16.25 21.11 13.76
C ASP A 20 15.32 19.97 13.33
N VAL A 21 15.87 18.77 13.25
CA VAL A 21 15.14 17.55 12.89
C VAL A 21 15.11 16.64 14.10
N LYS A 22 13.90 16.27 14.54
CA LYS A 22 13.67 15.40 15.71
C LYS A 22 12.80 14.22 15.35
N ILE A 23 13.19 13.03 15.76
CA ILE A 23 12.30 11.88 15.79
C ILE A 23 11.39 12.02 17.01
N THR A 24 10.09 11.81 16.81
CA THR A 24 9.09 11.80 17.87
C THR A 24 8.41 10.44 17.88
N GLN A 25 8.61 9.70 18.96
CA GLN A 25 7.88 8.47 19.22
C GLN A 25 6.54 8.82 19.87
N ILE A 26 5.47 8.20 19.39
CA ILE A 26 4.10 8.38 19.89
C ILE A 26 3.62 7.04 20.41
N ASN A 27 3.48 6.91 21.71
CA ASN A 27 3.02 5.70 22.39
C ASN A 27 1.63 5.89 23.02
N CYS A 28 1.24 7.13 23.30
CA CYS A 28 -0.03 7.49 23.93
C CYS A 28 -0.56 8.82 23.36
N GLU A 29 -1.76 9.22 23.75
CA GLU A 29 -2.39 10.46 23.29
C GLU A 29 -1.64 11.69 23.78
N GLU A 30 -1.08 11.64 24.98
CA GLU A 30 -0.29 12.73 25.57
C GLU A 30 0.95 13.05 24.72
N ASP A 31 1.56 12.04 24.06
CA ASP A 31 2.68 12.27 23.15
C ASP A 31 2.25 13.07 21.91
N LEU A 32 1.03 12.82 21.38
CA LEU A 32 0.46 13.63 20.29
C LEU A 32 0.22 15.08 20.75
N GLU A 33 -0.29 15.28 21.96
CA GLU A 33 -0.46 16.62 22.53
C GLU A 33 0.88 17.34 22.66
N GLN A 34 1.92 16.66 23.12
CA GLN A 34 3.26 17.23 23.22
C GLN A 34 3.85 17.55 21.84
N LEU A 35 3.56 16.73 20.82
CA LEU A 35 3.95 17.02 19.45
C LEU A 35 3.37 18.35 18.97
N VAL A 36 2.06 18.56 19.12
CA VAL A 36 1.41 19.80 18.65
C VAL A 36 1.76 21.02 19.52
N LYS A 37 1.96 20.84 20.81
CA LYS A 37 2.43 21.92 21.72
C LYS A 37 3.80 22.49 21.31
N ARG A 38 4.67 21.67 20.71
CA ARG A 38 5.97 22.12 20.18
C ARG A 38 5.87 22.94 18.90
N LYS A 39 4.70 22.96 18.24
CA LYS A 39 4.43 23.68 16.98
C LYS A 39 5.52 23.44 15.93
N PRO A 40 5.76 22.21 15.50
CA PRO A 40 6.74 21.95 14.44
C PRO A 40 6.32 22.64 13.14
N ASP A 41 7.30 23.15 12.38
CA ASP A 41 7.05 23.74 11.06
C ASP A 41 6.55 22.72 10.04
N LEU A 42 6.94 21.46 10.21
CA LEU A 42 6.59 20.36 9.31
C LEU A 42 6.69 19.02 10.05
N VAL A 43 5.73 18.15 9.81
CA VAL A 43 5.77 16.74 10.24
C VAL A 43 5.97 15.84 9.03
N PHE A 44 7.07 15.08 9.02
CA PHE A 44 7.26 13.95 8.09
C PHE A 44 6.65 12.71 8.72
N SER A 45 5.50 12.28 8.18
CA SER A 45 4.72 11.19 8.77
C SER A 45 5.14 9.84 8.22
N GLY A 46 5.60 8.94 9.11
CA GLY A 46 5.81 7.51 8.81
C GLY A 46 4.64 6.62 9.25
N VAL A 47 3.56 7.20 9.80
CA VAL A 47 2.43 6.47 10.40
C VAL A 47 1.11 7.02 9.87
N LYS A 48 0.17 6.13 9.54
CA LYS A 48 -1.18 6.53 9.10
C LYS A 48 -2.07 6.93 10.28
N TYR A 49 -2.14 6.07 11.28
CA TYR A 49 -2.99 6.25 12.47
C TYR A 49 -2.39 5.54 13.69
N PHE A 50 -2.85 5.94 14.85
CA PHE A 50 -2.59 5.28 16.13
C PHE A 50 -3.87 4.61 16.64
N LEU A 51 -3.70 3.57 17.46
CA LEU A 51 -4.79 2.94 18.19
C LEU A 51 -4.59 3.20 19.68
N PHE A 52 -5.41 4.07 20.25
CA PHE A 52 -5.44 4.35 21.68
C PHE A 52 -6.78 3.87 22.25
N ASN A 53 -6.74 2.94 23.20
CA ASN A 53 -7.94 2.38 23.84
C ASN A 53 -9.02 1.97 22.81
N SER A 54 -8.62 1.25 21.76
CA SER A 54 -9.47 0.84 20.63
C SER A 54 -10.03 1.97 19.75
N ARG A 55 -9.67 3.23 20.02
CA ARG A 55 -10.01 4.38 19.19
C ARG A 55 -8.90 4.62 18.14
N LYS A 56 -9.30 4.68 16.88
CA LYS A 56 -8.38 5.02 15.77
C LYS A 56 -8.23 6.54 15.68
N VAL A 57 -7.02 7.04 15.84
CA VAL A 57 -6.66 8.46 15.69
C VAL A 57 -5.79 8.61 14.45
N TRP A 58 -6.33 9.21 13.39
CA TRP A 58 -5.58 9.51 12.17
C TRP A 58 -4.64 10.67 12.43
N LEU A 59 -3.35 10.46 12.15
CA LEU A 59 -2.33 11.48 12.40
C LEU A 59 -2.58 12.75 11.57
N ASN A 60 -2.96 12.58 10.30
CA ASN A 60 -3.20 13.70 9.39
C ASN A 60 -4.36 14.58 9.87
N ASP A 61 -5.53 13.96 10.20
CA ASP A 61 -6.68 14.69 10.74
C ASP A 61 -6.29 15.43 12.04
N TYR A 62 -5.50 14.79 12.89
CA TYR A 62 -5.05 15.38 14.13
C TYR A 62 -4.17 16.62 13.89
N LEU A 63 -3.22 16.51 12.97
CA LEU A 63 -2.33 17.63 12.62
C LEU A 63 -3.10 18.79 11.95
N GLU A 64 -4.08 18.47 11.08
CA GLU A 64 -4.94 19.48 10.44
C GLU A 64 -5.73 20.31 11.45
N VAL A 65 -6.31 19.67 12.49
CA VAL A 65 -7.02 20.37 13.56
C VAL A 65 -6.16 21.43 14.25
N PHE A 66 -4.83 21.18 14.36
CA PHE A 66 -3.90 22.11 14.98
C PHE A 66 -3.15 22.99 13.98
N GLY A 67 -3.48 22.92 12.69
CA GLY A 67 -2.84 23.72 11.63
C GLY A 67 -1.37 23.41 11.42
N ILE A 68 -0.94 22.17 11.70
CA ILE A 68 0.45 21.75 11.55
C ILE A 68 0.65 21.13 10.15
N PRO A 69 1.55 21.70 9.32
CA PRO A 69 1.86 21.13 8.02
C PRO A 69 2.48 19.73 8.13
N TYR A 70 2.14 18.85 7.18
CA TYR A 70 2.68 17.49 7.16
C TYR A 70 2.92 17.00 5.73
N ILE A 71 3.83 16.04 5.60
CA ILE A 71 4.07 15.31 4.36
C ILE A 71 3.46 13.92 4.50
N ALA A 72 2.30 13.73 3.91
CA ALA A 72 1.59 12.45 3.77
C ALA A 72 0.39 12.63 2.84
N SER A 73 -0.22 11.52 2.40
CA SER A 73 -1.51 11.56 1.70
C SER A 73 -2.65 11.86 2.67
N SER A 74 -3.77 12.40 2.15
CA SER A 74 -4.97 12.62 2.96
C SER A 74 -5.52 11.30 3.52
N LYS A 75 -6.29 11.38 4.61
CA LYS A 75 -7.00 10.22 5.20
C LYS A 75 -7.81 9.45 4.15
N THR A 76 -8.58 10.17 3.31
CA THR A 76 -9.39 9.55 2.26
C THR A 76 -8.54 8.76 1.28
N ALA A 77 -7.38 9.28 0.87
CA ALA A 77 -6.46 8.56 -0.01
C ALA A 77 -5.88 7.31 0.68
N LEU A 78 -5.53 7.42 1.95
CA LEU A 78 -5.01 6.31 2.75
C LEU A 78 -6.05 5.21 3.01
N ASP A 79 -7.33 5.58 3.21
CA ASP A 79 -8.43 4.63 3.34
C ASP A 79 -8.70 3.92 2.01
N ASN A 80 -8.73 4.66 0.90
CA ASN A 80 -8.94 4.10 -0.44
C ASN A 80 -7.82 3.12 -0.83
N GLU A 81 -6.57 3.42 -0.47
CA GLU A 81 -5.42 2.53 -0.73
C GLU A 81 -5.53 1.21 0.04
N SER A 82 -6.15 1.22 1.20
CA SER A 82 -6.30 0.04 2.05
C SER A 82 -7.27 -1.02 1.50
N ASP A 83 -8.18 -0.64 0.60
CA ASP A 83 -9.14 -1.51 -0.08
C ASP A 83 -8.90 -1.49 -1.60
N LYS A 84 -8.28 -2.56 -2.11
CA LYS A 84 -7.92 -2.69 -3.53
C LYS A 84 -9.13 -2.72 -4.46
N ASN A 85 -10.27 -3.26 -4.00
CA ASN A 85 -11.51 -3.26 -4.77
C ASN A 85 -12.06 -1.84 -4.92
N LEU A 86 -12.09 -1.08 -3.82
CA LEU A 86 -12.50 0.32 -3.84
C LEU A 86 -11.58 1.16 -4.72
N ALA A 87 -10.26 1.00 -4.57
CA ALA A 87 -9.26 1.70 -5.38
C ALA A 87 -9.47 1.44 -6.88
N LYS A 88 -9.66 0.18 -7.29
CA LYS A 88 -9.91 -0.18 -8.70
C LYS A 88 -11.22 0.41 -9.22
N LYS A 89 -12.30 0.41 -8.43
CA LYS A 89 -13.56 1.05 -8.80
C LYS A 89 -13.44 2.57 -8.98
N ILE A 90 -12.63 3.23 -8.14
CA ILE A 90 -12.33 4.66 -8.29
C ILE A 90 -11.56 4.91 -9.59
N MET A 91 -10.54 4.10 -9.89
CA MET A 91 -9.80 4.18 -11.15
C MET A 91 -10.72 4.00 -12.37
N GLN A 92 -11.59 2.98 -12.36
CA GLN A 92 -12.55 2.75 -13.44
C GLN A 92 -13.48 3.95 -13.64
N LYS A 93 -14.02 4.53 -12.56
CA LYS A 93 -14.86 5.75 -12.65
C LYS A 93 -14.11 6.95 -13.22
N ALA A 94 -12.81 7.04 -12.99
CA ALA A 94 -11.94 8.07 -13.54
C ALA A 94 -11.40 7.74 -14.94
N ASN A 95 -11.87 6.67 -15.59
CA ASN A 95 -11.38 6.15 -16.87
C ASN A 95 -9.87 5.83 -16.87
N ILE A 96 -9.31 5.49 -15.71
CA ILE A 96 -7.94 5.02 -15.56
C ILE A 96 -7.93 3.51 -15.80
N LYS A 97 -7.11 3.06 -16.76
CA LYS A 97 -6.99 1.62 -17.07
C LYS A 97 -6.42 0.87 -15.87
N THR A 98 -7.04 -0.25 -15.54
CA THR A 98 -6.56 -1.22 -14.56
C THR A 98 -6.80 -2.63 -15.11
N ALA A 99 -6.06 -3.63 -14.62
CA ALA A 99 -6.29 -5.01 -14.99
C ALA A 99 -7.73 -5.43 -14.69
N ASP A 100 -8.33 -6.23 -15.57
CA ASP A 100 -9.63 -6.84 -15.30
C ASP A 100 -9.56 -7.68 -14.03
N PHE A 101 -10.57 -7.63 -13.21
CA PHE A 101 -10.56 -8.25 -11.90
C PHE A 101 -11.94 -8.63 -11.41
N PHE A 102 -11.97 -9.52 -10.44
CA PHE A 102 -13.15 -9.85 -9.64
C PHE A 102 -12.75 -10.15 -8.18
N ILE A 103 -13.74 -10.14 -7.31
CA ILE A 103 -13.57 -10.51 -5.91
C ILE A 103 -14.17 -11.89 -5.71
N THR A 104 -13.52 -12.71 -4.90
CA THR A 104 -13.95 -14.08 -4.65
C THR A 104 -13.61 -14.54 -3.23
N ASN A 105 -14.39 -15.52 -2.75
CA ASN A 105 -14.17 -16.28 -1.53
C ASN A 105 -14.04 -17.78 -1.85
N PRO A 106 -13.50 -18.59 -0.92
CA PRO A 106 -13.44 -20.03 -1.12
C PRO A 106 -14.81 -20.63 -1.43
N GLY A 107 -14.89 -21.48 -2.48
CA GLY A 107 -16.10 -22.21 -2.86
C GLY A 107 -17.09 -21.43 -3.73
N GLU A 108 -16.85 -20.17 -4.08
CA GLU A 108 -17.73 -19.41 -4.99
C GLU A 108 -17.63 -19.87 -6.44
N HIS A 109 -16.51 -20.46 -6.84
CA HIS A 109 -16.30 -21.05 -8.17
C HIS A 109 -16.10 -22.55 -8.04
N LEU A 110 -16.81 -23.32 -8.86
CA LEU A 110 -16.82 -24.79 -8.80
C LEU A 110 -15.90 -25.45 -9.84
N ASN A 111 -15.55 -24.73 -10.89
CA ASN A 111 -14.69 -25.20 -11.97
C ASN A 111 -14.11 -24.00 -12.75
N GLU A 112 -13.18 -24.26 -13.66
CA GLU A 112 -12.49 -23.24 -14.45
C GLU A 112 -13.45 -22.39 -15.30
N SER A 113 -14.50 -23.00 -15.87
CA SER A 113 -15.45 -22.28 -16.71
C SER A 113 -16.33 -21.27 -15.95
N SER A 114 -16.37 -21.34 -14.63
CA SER A 114 -17.04 -20.36 -13.78
C SER A 114 -16.18 -19.12 -13.44
N ILE A 115 -14.90 -19.14 -13.81
CA ILE A 115 -13.99 -17.98 -13.61
C ILE A 115 -14.27 -16.94 -14.71
N PRO A 116 -14.54 -15.67 -14.34
CA PRO A 116 -14.98 -14.66 -15.32
C PRO A 116 -13.86 -14.10 -16.22
N ILE A 117 -12.60 -14.38 -15.93
CA ILE A 117 -11.42 -13.93 -16.68
C ILE A 117 -10.42 -15.07 -16.84
N ASN A 118 -9.64 -15.06 -17.94
CA ASN A 118 -8.73 -16.14 -18.28
C ASN A 118 -7.44 -16.14 -17.44
N PHE A 119 -6.87 -17.32 -17.21
CA PHE A 119 -5.53 -17.49 -16.66
C PHE A 119 -4.44 -16.98 -17.64
N PRO A 120 -3.26 -16.56 -17.13
CA PRO A 120 -2.84 -16.54 -15.74
C PRO A 120 -3.45 -15.38 -14.94
N LEU A 121 -3.76 -15.65 -13.67
CA LEU A 121 -4.30 -14.65 -12.75
C LEU A 121 -3.31 -14.32 -11.62
N PHE A 122 -3.40 -13.10 -11.11
CA PHE A 122 -2.69 -12.67 -9.91
C PHE A 122 -3.69 -12.55 -8.75
N ILE A 123 -3.45 -13.31 -7.68
CA ILE A 123 -4.35 -13.40 -6.54
C ILE A 123 -3.72 -12.73 -5.32
N LYS A 124 -4.45 -11.82 -4.70
CA LYS A 124 -4.01 -11.07 -3.53
C LYS A 124 -5.16 -10.75 -2.57
N PRO A 125 -4.91 -10.47 -1.27
CA PRO A 125 -5.97 -10.03 -0.36
C PRO A 125 -6.60 -8.72 -0.85
N VAL A 126 -7.92 -8.57 -0.69
CA VAL A 126 -8.63 -7.31 -1.01
C VAL A 126 -8.11 -6.20 -0.11
N THR A 127 -7.97 -6.47 1.19
CA THR A 127 -7.56 -5.48 2.18
C THR A 127 -6.09 -5.62 2.58
N GLY A 128 -5.53 -4.55 3.10
CA GLY A 128 -4.14 -4.49 3.55
C GLY A 128 -3.15 -4.06 2.46
N GLY A 129 -1.92 -3.85 2.87
CA GLY A 129 -0.80 -3.37 2.06
C GLY A 129 0.47 -4.20 2.26
N ASP A 130 1.63 -3.66 1.87
CA ASP A 130 2.97 -4.19 2.13
C ASP A 130 3.21 -5.60 1.59
N SER A 131 2.58 -5.97 0.49
CA SER A 131 2.65 -7.32 -0.11
C SER A 131 2.23 -8.45 0.84
N ARG A 132 1.53 -8.18 1.94
CA ARG A 132 1.01 -9.23 2.82
C ARG A 132 0.07 -10.15 2.07
N GLY A 133 0.29 -11.45 2.18
CA GLY A 133 -0.46 -12.48 1.45
C GLY A 133 -0.08 -12.60 -0.02
N ILE A 134 0.94 -11.89 -0.48
CA ILE A 134 1.54 -12.04 -1.80
C ILE A 134 2.84 -12.84 -1.66
N ASP A 135 2.94 -13.92 -2.41
CA ASP A 135 4.08 -14.83 -2.46
C ASP A 135 4.21 -15.46 -3.85
N LYS A 136 5.14 -16.39 -4.02
CA LYS A 136 5.37 -17.12 -5.28
C LYS A 136 4.13 -17.83 -5.85
N ASN A 137 3.17 -18.18 -5.00
CA ASN A 137 1.91 -18.83 -5.39
C ASN A 137 0.81 -17.84 -5.76
N SER A 138 1.10 -16.53 -5.74
CA SER A 138 0.10 -15.50 -6.09
C SER A 138 -0.20 -15.42 -7.59
N ILE A 139 0.70 -15.93 -8.45
CA ILE A 139 0.40 -16.16 -9.86
C ILE A 139 -0.14 -17.58 -10.01
N VAL A 140 -1.36 -17.69 -10.48
CA VAL A 140 -2.06 -18.97 -10.67
C VAL A 140 -2.31 -19.22 -12.14
N LEU A 141 -2.04 -20.45 -12.57
CA LEU A 141 -2.06 -20.84 -13.98
C LEU A 141 -3.29 -21.71 -14.34
N ASN A 142 -4.01 -22.20 -13.34
CA ASN A 142 -5.16 -23.10 -13.49
C ASN A 142 -6.08 -23.01 -12.27
N PHE A 143 -7.21 -23.70 -12.35
CA PHE A 143 -8.24 -23.71 -11.32
C PHE A 143 -7.78 -24.26 -9.97
N ASP A 144 -6.95 -25.30 -9.96
CA ASP A 144 -6.45 -25.91 -8.70
C ASP A 144 -5.57 -24.93 -7.93
N SER A 145 -4.61 -24.28 -8.61
CA SER A 145 -3.76 -23.27 -8.00
C SER A 145 -4.53 -22.02 -7.56
N PHE A 146 -5.57 -21.64 -8.32
CA PHE A 146 -6.50 -20.57 -7.94
C PHE A 146 -7.24 -20.90 -6.65
N THR A 147 -7.86 -22.06 -6.57
CA THR A 147 -8.64 -22.49 -5.39
C THR A 147 -7.75 -22.57 -4.14
N ALA A 148 -6.56 -23.15 -4.29
CA ALA A 148 -5.59 -23.24 -3.20
C ALA A 148 -5.17 -21.86 -2.68
N LYS A 149 -4.88 -20.91 -3.59
CA LYS A 149 -4.45 -19.56 -3.19
C LYS A 149 -5.58 -18.75 -2.55
N VAL A 150 -6.81 -18.84 -3.05
CA VAL A 150 -7.99 -18.19 -2.45
C VAL A 150 -8.24 -18.70 -1.03
N LEU A 151 -8.10 -20.00 -0.81
CA LEU A 151 -8.23 -20.62 0.53
C LEU A 151 -7.10 -20.16 1.47
N ASP A 152 -5.86 -20.11 0.99
CA ASP A 152 -4.70 -19.65 1.75
C ASP A 152 -4.89 -18.21 2.26
N ILE A 153 -5.32 -17.30 1.38
CA ILE A 153 -5.62 -15.91 1.74
C ILE A 153 -6.74 -15.83 2.78
N LYS A 154 -7.82 -16.57 2.60
CA LYS A 154 -8.92 -16.59 3.57
C LYS A 154 -8.45 -17.08 4.94
N THR A 155 -7.66 -18.13 4.96
CA THR A 155 -7.18 -18.74 6.20
C THR A 155 -6.17 -17.85 6.94
N LYS A 156 -5.19 -17.29 6.22
CA LYS A 156 -4.08 -16.53 6.83
C LYS A 156 -4.38 -15.06 7.06
N GLN A 157 -5.20 -14.45 6.18
CA GLN A 157 -5.46 -13.00 6.20
C GLN A 157 -6.89 -12.67 6.62
N ASN A 158 -7.78 -13.66 6.73
CA ASN A 158 -9.21 -13.48 6.95
C ASN A 158 -9.85 -12.45 6.00
N SER A 159 -9.39 -12.40 4.76
CA SER A 159 -9.81 -11.45 3.72
C SER A 159 -10.42 -12.20 2.53
N PRO A 160 -11.38 -11.59 1.81
CA PRO A 160 -11.67 -12.00 0.44
C PRO A 160 -10.42 -11.85 -0.44
N SER A 161 -10.39 -12.58 -1.55
CA SER A 161 -9.34 -12.48 -2.56
C SER A 161 -9.76 -11.57 -3.71
N LEU A 162 -8.85 -10.70 -4.15
CA LEU A 162 -8.93 -10.03 -5.43
C LEU A 162 -8.15 -10.87 -6.44
N ALA A 163 -8.83 -11.33 -7.47
CA ALA A 163 -8.25 -12.00 -8.63
C ALA A 163 -8.22 -11.04 -9.81
N GLU A 164 -7.06 -10.88 -10.44
CA GLU A 164 -6.90 -10.00 -11.60
C GLU A 164 -6.02 -10.63 -12.65
N VAL A 165 -6.12 -10.17 -13.90
CA VAL A 165 -5.23 -10.60 -14.99
C VAL A 165 -3.78 -10.31 -14.57
N TYR A 166 -2.91 -11.32 -14.71
CA TYR A 166 -1.48 -11.12 -14.47
C TYR A 166 -0.86 -10.25 -15.57
N LEU A 167 -0.26 -9.14 -15.19
CA LEU A 167 0.43 -8.23 -16.10
C LEU A 167 1.93 -8.56 -16.10
N ALA A 168 2.43 -9.13 -17.19
CA ALA A 168 3.82 -9.55 -17.35
C ALA A 168 4.80 -8.41 -17.73
N GLY A 169 4.38 -7.14 -17.60
CA GLY A 169 5.17 -5.97 -17.95
C GLY A 169 6.19 -5.56 -16.88
N LYS A 170 6.80 -4.41 -17.08
CA LYS A 170 7.68 -3.77 -16.11
C LYS A 170 6.87 -3.22 -14.93
N GLU A 171 7.46 -3.26 -13.75
CA GLU A 171 6.87 -2.69 -12.55
C GLU A 171 7.46 -1.29 -12.26
N TYR A 172 6.59 -0.36 -11.88
CA TYR A 172 6.97 1.00 -11.54
C TYR A 172 6.38 1.42 -10.21
N SER A 173 7.17 2.09 -9.39
CA SER A 173 6.68 2.93 -8.31
C SER A 173 6.60 4.35 -8.81
N VAL A 174 5.48 5.04 -8.57
CA VAL A 174 5.31 6.41 -9.06
C VAL A 174 5.11 7.35 -7.87
N GLY A 175 6.12 8.17 -7.60
CA GLY A 175 5.99 9.28 -6.67
C GLY A 175 5.17 10.40 -7.29
N ILE A 176 4.16 10.90 -6.57
CA ILE A 176 3.38 12.08 -6.99
C ILE A 176 3.55 13.14 -5.93
N PHE A 177 3.93 14.35 -6.35
CA PHE A 177 4.11 15.50 -5.46
C PHE A 177 3.63 16.79 -6.14
N GLU A 178 3.20 17.71 -5.31
CA GLU A 178 2.79 19.04 -5.75
C GLU A 178 4.01 19.96 -5.83
N SER A 179 4.14 20.69 -6.93
CA SER A 179 5.19 21.69 -7.10
C SER A 179 4.90 22.93 -6.25
N SER A 180 5.86 23.32 -5.42
CA SER A 180 5.76 24.54 -4.62
C SER A 180 5.85 25.84 -5.46
N ILE A 181 6.18 25.74 -6.76
CA ILE A 181 6.34 26.88 -7.64
C ILE A 181 5.00 27.30 -8.27
N ASP A 182 4.24 26.31 -8.74
CA ASP A 182 3.05 26.52 -9.57
C ASP A 182 1.83 25.68 -9.16
N GLY A 183 1.95 24.90 -8.06
CA GLY A 183 0.88 24.00 -7.61
C GLY A 183 0.60 22.82 -8.54
N SER A 184 1.38 22.62 -9.61
CA SER A 184 1.17 21.51 -10.53
C SER A 184 1.56 20.18 -9.91
N LEU A 185 0.78 19.12 -10.20
CA LEU A 185 1.15 17.77 -9.81
C LEU A 185 2.23 17.21 -10.74
N ARG A 186 3.28 16.67 -10.16
CA ARG A 186 4.38 16.02 -10.87
C ARG A 186 4.44 14.55 -10.51
N ALA A 187 4.56 13.72 -11.53
CA ALA A 187 4.75 12.28 -11.37
C ALA A 187 6.22 11.92 -11.66
N MET A 188 6.82 11.12 -10.78
CA MET A 188 8.18 10.60 -10.94
C MET A 188 8.12 9.08 -10.95
N PRO A 189 8.09 8.44 -12.13
CA PRO A 189 8.12 6.99 -12.24
C PRO A 189 9.54 6.46 -11.97
N ILE A 190 9.63 5.43 -11.13
CA ILE A 190 10.86 4.70 -10.81
C ILE A 190 10.62 3.26 -11.20
N GLU A 191 11.38 2.73 -12.16
CA GLU A 191 11.31 1.32 -12.54
C GLU A 191 11.85 0.45 -11.40
N ILE A 192 11.07 -0.54 -11.00
CA ILE A 192 11.48 -1.53 -10.00
C ILE A 192 11.94 -2.78 -10.75
N ILE A 193 13.21 -3.13 -10.59
CA ILE A 193 13.78 -4.31 -11.22
C ILE A 193 13.53 -5.50 -10.33
N VAL A 194 12.55 -6.31 -10.69
CA VAL A 194 12.23 -7.56 -10.00
C VAL A 194 12.85 -8.72 -10.75
N LYS A 195 13.60 -9.56 -10.04
CA LYS A 195 14.17 -10.80 -10.63
C LYS A 195 13.03 -11.76 -10.97
N LYS A 196 13.15 -12.41 -12.13
CA LYS A 196 12.22 -13.47 -12.51
C LYS A 196 12.39 -14.67 -11.58
N ASN A 197 11.28 -15.25 -11.16
CA ASN A 197 11.26 -16.54 -10.47
C ASN A 197 11.63 -17.68 -11.45
N ILE A 198 11.67 -18.92 -10.95
CA ILE A 198 12.00 -20.11 -11.73
C ILE A 198 11.05 -20.34 -12.92
N ASP A 199 9.81 -19.86 -12.82
CA ASP A 199 8.78 -19.97 -13.85
C ASP A 199 8.80 -18.79 -14.84
N GLY A 200 9.77 -17.88 -14.71
CA GLY A 200 9.96 -16.74 -15.58
C GLY A 200 9.05 -15.53 -15.26
N HIS A 201 8.32 -15.56 -14.17
CA HIS A 201 7.43 -14.49 -13.72
C HIS A 201 8.11 -13.53 -12.76
N CYS A 202 7.74 -12.24 -12.83
CA CYS A 202 8.18 -11.22 -11.88
C CYS A 202 7.12 -11.04 -10.79
N ILE A 203 7.51 -11.14 -9.53
CA ILE A 203 6.63 -10.89 -8.38
C ILE A 203 7.39 -10.03 -7.38
N LEU A 204 6.87 -8.84 -7.10
CA LEU A 204 7.32 -8.00 -5.99
C LEU A 204 6.58 -8.43 -4.72
N ASP A 205 7.00 -9.55 -4.16
CA ASP A 205 6.41 -10.12 -2.96
C ASP A 205 7.00 -9.51 -1.67
N PHE A 206 6.54 -10.03 -0.54
CA PHE A 206 6.99 -9.56 0.77
C PHE A 206 8.48 -9.82 1.01
N ASP A 207 8.99 -10.98 0.60
CA ASP A 207 10.38 -11.38 0.84
C ASP A 207 11.36 -10.57 -0.03
N VAL A 208 10.99 -10.27 -1.27
CA VAL A 208 11.77 -9.38 -2.14
C VAL A 208 11.87 -7.98 -1.54
N LYS A 209 10.75 -7.41 -1.07
CA LYS A 209 10.74 -6.07 -0.46
C LYS A 209 11.51 -5.96 0.85
N LYS A 210 11.72 -7.06 1.55
CA LYS A 210 12.39 -7.08 2.86
C LYS A 210 13.91 -7.24 2.73
N ASN A 211 14.38 -7.84 1.63
CA ASN A 211 15.78 -8.24 1.47
C ASN A 211 16.56 -7.35 0.48
N ASP A 212 15.94 -6.34 -0.11
CA ASP A 212 16.54 -5.27 -0.90
C ASP A 212 16.64 -3.98 -0.06
#